data_ee0903a870e55462741a7b9ead2d181a
#
_entry.id   ee0903a870e55462741a7b9ead2d181a
#
_cell.length_a   1.000
_cell.length_b   1.000
_cell.length_c   1.000
_cell.angle_alpha   90.00
_cell.angle_beta   90.00
_cell.angle_gamma   90.00
#
_symmetry.space_group_name_H-M   'P 1'
#
loop_
_entity.id
_entity.type
_entity.pdbx_description
1 polymer ?
#
loop_
_entity_poly.entity_id
_entity_poly.type
_entity_poly.pdbx_seq_one_letter_code
_entity_poly.pdbx_strand_id
1 'polypeptide(L)'
;MLRDITIGQYYPSDSVLHKLDPRVKLMGTLVYVLSLFFFRGAAGFAAVTLGLAGMIHLSKVPFRYMVKGLKSIAVILVLTGLFNLFLTPGEPLASFGIFKITEEGLKSAAFMVVRLTYLILGSSVLTLTTTPNRLTDGLEKALKPLNRIGVPVHEVSMMMSIALRFIPILVEETDKIMKAQLARGADFESGNLLKKAKAMVPLLVPLFISAFRRANDLALAMEARCYNGGAGRTKMKPLKYEKRDGAAYLLLAAYFTGVIALRAWLR
;
A
#
# COMPACT_ATOMS: atom_id res chain seq x y z
N MET A 1 -1.85 23.45 1.60
CA MET A 1 -1.63 22.18 2.34
C MET A 1 -2.36 20.97 1.75
N LEU A 2 -3.55 21.07 1.14
CA LEU A 2 -4.26 19.90 0.57
C LEU A 2 -3.86 19.54 -0.87
N ARG A 3 -3.07 20.35 -1.55
CA ARG A 3 -2.63 20.12 -2.95
C ARG A 3 -1.62 18.99 -3.12
N ASP A 4 -1.01 18.51 -2.04
CA ASP A 4 0.00 17.45 -2.04
C ASP A 4 -0.56 16.04 -1.77
N ILE A 5 -1.89 15.91 -1.64
CA ILE A 5 -2.54 14.62 -1.52
C ILE A 5 -2.58 13.97 -2.91
N THR A 6 -1.48 13.37 -3.31
CA THR A 6 -1.43 12.51 -4.50
C THR A 6 -2.14 11.20 -4.17
N ILE A 7 -3.40 11.09 -4.58
CA ILE A 7 -4.18 9.85 -4.46
C ILE A 7 -3.60 8.83 -5.42
N GLY A 8 -2.82 7.89 -4.86
CA GLY A 8 -2.12 6.86 -5.60
C GLY A 8 -0.82 7.34 -6.23
N GLN A 9 0.29 6.86 -5.72
CA GLN A 9 1.63 7.16 -6.24
C GLN A 9 1.90 6.35 -7.54
N TYR A 10 0.92 6.26 -8.44
CA TYR A 10 1.12 5.57 -9.71
C TYR A 10 2.09 6.33 -10.60
N TYR A 11 3.13 5.66 -11.07
CA TYR A 11 4.09 6.20 -12.03
C TYR A 11 3.76 5.67 -13.43
N PRO A 12 3.32 6.50 -14.38
CA PRO A 12 2.98 6.06 -15.72
C PRO A 12 4.25 5.67 -16.48
N SER A 13 4.46 4.38 -16.70
CA SER A 13 5.59 3.82 -17.47
C SER A 13 5.13 2.61 -18.27
N ASP A 14 5.74 2.42 -19.43
CA ASP A 14 5.50 1.28 -20.29
C ASP A 14 6.47 0.15 -19.92
N SER A 15 6.11 -0.64 -18.94
CA SER A 15 6.89 -1.79 -18.50
C SER A 15 6.07 -3.08 -18.49
N VAL A 16 6.76 -4.23 -18.48
CA VAL A 16 6.12 -5.54 -18.38
C VAL A 16 5.25 -5.61 -17.12
N LEU A 17 5.75 -5.11 -15.99
CA LEU A 17 5.02 -5.09 -14.72
C LEU A 17 3.74 -4.24 -14.79
N HIS A 18 3.75 -3.09 -15.49
CA HIS A 18 2.55 -2.26 -15.63
C HIS A 18 1.42 -2.97 -16.40
N LYS A 19 1.78 -3.83 -17.34
CA LYS A 19 0.86 -4.57 -18.24
C LYS A 19 0.30 -5.84 -17.61
N LEU A 20 0.86 -6.33 -16.49
CA LEU A 20 0.37 -7.51 -15.78
C LEU A 20 -1.00 -7.28 -15.14
N ASP A 21 -1.78 -8.37 -15.03
CA ASP A 21 -3.05 -8.36 -14.29
C ASP A 21 -2.82 -8.00 -12.81
N PRO A 22 -3.65 -7.13 -12.23
CA PRO A 22 -3.53 -6.74 -10.82
C PRO A 22 -3.55 -7.91 -9.83
N ARG A 23 -4.22 -9.01 -10.17
CA ARG A 23 -4.27 -10.24 -9.34
C ARG A 23 -2.90 -10.89 -9.22
N VAL A 24 -2.15 -10.95 -10.32
CA VAL A 24 -0.78 -11.49 -10.36
C VAL A 24 0.13 -10.65 -9.50
N LYS A 25 0.00 -9.31 -9.60
CA LYS A 25 0.82 -8.38 -8.80
C LYS A 25 0.51 -8.47 -7.32
N LEU A 26 -0.78 -8.57 -6.95
CA LEU A 26 -1.20 -8.77 -5.55
C LEU A 26 -0.62 -10.06 -4.98
N MET A 27 -0.78 -11.17 -5.70
CA MET A 27 -0.24 -12.47 -5.27
C MET A 27 1.29 -12.44 -5.22
N GLY A 28 1.93 -11.82 -6.22
CA GLY A 28 3.38 -11.64 -6.27
C GLY A 28 3.92 -10.85 -5.08
N THR A 29 3.28 -9.74 -4.75
CA THR A 29 3.65 -8.94 -3.58
C THR A 29 3.45 -9.72 -2.28
N LEU A 30 2.35 -10.48 -2.15
CA LEU A 30 2.10 -11.29 -0.97
C LEU A 30 3.16 -12.37 -0.80
N VAL A 31 3.48 -13.12 -1.87
CA VAL A 31 4.52 -14.15 -1.85
C VAL A 31 5.89 -13.54 -1.53
N TYR A 32 6.20 -12.38 -2.12
CA TYR A 32 7.43 -11.66 -1.84
C TYR A 32 7.52 -11.24 -0.37
N VAL A 33 6.48 -10.63 0.18
CA VAL A 33 6.42 -10.22 1.60
C VAL A 33 6.61 -11.43 2.51
N LEU A 34 5.90 -12.53 2.25
CA LEU A 34 6.05 -13.76 3.03
C LEU A 34 7.47 -14.31 2.94
N SER A 35 8.11 -14.28 1.76
CA SER A 35 9.47 -14.77 1.57
C SER A 35 10.52 -14.08 2.45
N LEU A 36 10.31 -12.78 2.76
CA LEU A 36 11.19 -12.01 3.66
C LEU A 36 11.25 -12.56 5.09
N PHE A 37 10.20 -13.24 5.53
CA PHE A 37 10.14 -13.84 6.89
C PHE A 37 10.68 -15.27 6.94
N PHE A 38 10.89 -15.90 5.79
CA PHE A 38 11.41 -17.27 5.74
C PHE A 38 12.91 -17.37 6.05
N PHE A 39 13.65 -16.27 5.88
CA PHE A 39 15.11 -16.27 6.05
C PHE A 39 15.56 -15.49 7.29
N ARG A 40 16.60 -16.05 7.96
CA ARG A 40 17.31 -15.41 9.06
C ARG A 40 18.80 -15.18 8.74
N GLY A 41 19.30 -15.71 7.61
CA GLY A 41 20.72 -15.65 7.24
C GLY A 41 20.99 -14.81 5.98
N ALA A 42 22.24 -14.42 5.79
CA ALA A 42 22.69 -13.57 4.69
C ALA A 42 22.41 -14.15 3.29
N ALA A 43 22.54 -15.46 3.10
CA ALA A 43 22.30 -16.12 1.82
C ALA A 43 20.83 -16.01 1.37
N GLY A 44 19.88 -16.14 2.30
CA GLY A 44 18.47 -15.94 2.00
C GLY A 44 18.15 -14.48 1.59
N PHE A 45 18.75 -13.52 2.28
CA PHE A 45 18.62 -12.11 1.91
C PHE A 45 19.21 -11.80 0.54
N ALA A 46 20.33 -12.46 0.15
CA ALA A 46 20.89 -12.31 -1.19
C ALA A 46 19.91 -12.77 -2.28
N ALA A 47 19.24 -13.89 -2.11
CA ALA A 47 18.23 -14.38 -3.05
C ALA A 47 17.03 -13.40 -3.17
N VAL A 48 16.55 -12.88 -2.04
CA VAL A 48 15.47 -11.88 -2.04
C VAL A 48 15.91 -10.57 -2.69
N THR A 49 17.18 -10.17 -2.48
CA THR A 49 17.76 -8.97 -3.14
C THR A 49 17.76 -9.10 -4.65
N LEU A 50 18.15 -10.27 -5.17
CA LEU A 50 18.11 -10.54 -6.61
C LEU A 50 16.69 -10.47 -7.17
N GLY A 51 15.73 -11.06 -6.46
CA GLY A 51 14.30 -10.98 -6.81
C GLY A 51 13.79 -9.54 -6.82
N LEU A 52 14.12 -8.76 -5.80
CA LEU A 52 13.73 -7.35 -5.69
C LEU A 52 14.38 -6.50 -6.80
N ALA A 53 15.69 -6.68 -7.03
CA ALA A 53 16.41 -5.98 -8.08
C ALA A 53 15.82 -6.30 -9.47
N GLY A 54 15.47 -7.56 -9.74
CA GLY A 54 14.76 -7.97 -10.93
C GLY A 54 13.40 -7.29 -11.09
N MET A 55 12.58 -7.24 -10.03
CA MET A 55 11.29 -6.54 -10.04
C MET A 55 11.47 -5.04 -10.30
N ILE A 56 12.43 -4.39 -9.65
CA ILE A 56 12.72 -2.97 -9.85
C ILE A 56 13.15 -2.70 -11.28
N HIS A 57 14.05 -3.50 -11.81
CA HIS A 57 14.53 -3.36 -13.19
C HIS A 57 13.40 -3.54 -14.22
N LEU A 58 12.57 -4.57 -14.04
CA LEU A 58 11.42 -4.83 -14.91
C LEU A 58 10.32 -3.78 -14.77
N SER A 59 10.24 -3.05 -13.66
CA SER A 59 9.24 -2.01 -13.45
C SER A 59 9.51 -0.74 -14.27
N LYS A 60 10.78 -0.50 -14.66
CA LYS A 60 11.25 0.76 -15.30
C LYS A 60 10.89 2.02 -14.51
N VAL A 61 10.59 1.88 -13.23
CA VAL A 61 10.34 3.02 -12.34
C VAL A 61 11.66 3.55 -11.81
N PRO A 62 11.93 4.87 -11.88
CA PRO A 62 13.17 5.44 -11.35
C PRO A 62 13.29 5.16 -9.84
N PHE A 63 14.43 4.64 -9.40
CA PHE A 63 14.70 4.26 -8.02
C PHE A 63 14.45 5.40 -7.02
N ARG A 64 14.60 6.64 -7.45
CA ARG A 64 14.35 7.84 -6.65
C ARG A 64 12.91 7.91 -6.10
N TYR A 65 11.91 7.44 -6.86
CA TYR A 65 10.52 7.42 -6.41
C TYR A 65 10.28 6.34 -5.33
N MET A 66 10.95 5.21 -5.44
CA MET A 66 10.87 4.14 -4.44
C MET A 66 11.52 4.57 -3.11
N VAL A 67 12.69 5.22 -3.18
CA VAL A 67 13.41 5.73 -2.00
C VAL A 67 12.66 6.87 -1.32
N LYS A 68 11.84 7.62 -2.05
CA LYS A 68 11.00 8.67 -1.43
C LYS A 68 10.07 8.10 -0.35
N GLY A 69 9.55 6.88 -0.57
CA GLY A 69 8.78 6.14 0.45
C GLY A 69 9.60 5.80 1.70
N LEU A 70 10.88 5.45 1.53
CA LEU A 70 11.80 5.17 2.65
C LEU A 70 12.07 6.41 3.51
N LYS A 71 12.18 7.60 2.90
CA LYS A 71 12.43 8.84 3.63
C LYS A 71 11.34 9.12 4.68
N SER A 72 10.09 8.85 4.36
CA SER A 72 8.97 9.06 5.30
C SER A 72 9.02 8.13 6.51
N ILE A 73 9.67 6.97 6.40
CA ILE A 73 9.72 5.93 7.43
C ILE A 73 11.14 5.81 8.02
N ALA A 74 12.09 6.66 7.56
CA ALA A 74 13.49 6.61 7.99
C ALA A 74 13.65 6.68 9.51
N VAL A 75 12.86 7.51 10.18
CA VAL A 75 12.88 7.64 11.65
C VAL A 75 12.53 6.30 12.32
N ILE A 76 11.50 5.61 11.82
CA ILE A 76 11.07 4.31 12.35
C ILE A 76 12.15 3.25 12.09
N LEU A 77 12.78 3.27 10.91
CA LEU A 77 13.88 2.35 10.58
C LEU A 77 15.06 2.53 11.53
N VAL A 78 15.48 3.78 11.77
CA VAL A 78 16.56 4.08 12.70
C VAL A 78 16.18 3.66 14.12
N LEU A 79 14.98 4.00 14.57
CA LEU A 79 14.51 3.65 15.91
C LEU A 79 14.46 2.11 16.10
N THR A 80 13.93 1.38 15.12
CA THR A 80 13.89 -0.09 15.18
C THR A 80 15.29 -0.69 15.18
N GLY A 81 16.22 -0.14 14.39
CA GLY A 81 17.62 -0.54 14.41
C GLY A 81 18.27 -0.33 15.78
N LEU A 82 18.07 0.85 16.39
CA LEU A 82 18.58 1.17 17.73
C LEU A 82 18.00 0.26 18.80
N PHE A 83 16.68 0.00 18.78
CA PHE A 83 16.07 -0.92 19.73
C PHE A 83 16.64 -2.33 19.62
N ASN A 84 16.78 -2.86 18.41
CA ASN A 84 17.36 -4.20 18.23
C ASN A 84 18.84 -4.24 18.63
N LEU A 85 19.59 -3.16 18.41
CA LEU A 85 21.01 -3.07 18.78
C LEU A 85 21.22 -3.16 20.29
N PHE A 86 20.38 -2.49 21.08
CA PHE A 86 20.57 -2.35 22.53
C PHE A 86 19.75 -3.35 23.36
N LEU A 87 18.58 -3.82 22.86
CA LEU A 87 17.70 -4.70 23.61
C LEU A 87 17.95 -6.19 23.34
N THR A 88 18.71 -6.56 22.29
CA THR A 88 18.95 -7.97 21.99
C THR A 88 20.00 -8.51 22.96
N PRO A 89 19.69 -9.56 23.76
CA PRO A 89 20.67 -10.19 24.65
C PRO A 89 21.72 -10.95 23.84
N GLY A 90 22.96 -10.95 24.29
CA GLY A 90 24.08 -11.66 23.67
C GLY A 90 25.42 -11.32 24.35
N GLU A 91 26.51 -11.84 23.82
CA GLU A 91 27.86 -11.53 24.32
C GLU A 91 28.20 -10.05 24.04
N PRO A 92 28.62 -9.28 25.07
CA PRO A 92 28.91 -7.86 24.93
C PRO A 92 30.19 -7.62 24.15
N LEU A 93 30.10 -7.05 22.96
CA LEU A 93 31.23 -6.53 22.18
C LEU A 93 31.78 -5.22 22.78
N ALA A 94 30.87 -4.35 23.26
CA ALA A 94 31.23 -3.11 23.94
C ALA A 94 30.15 -2.79 24.97
N SER A 95 30.58 -2.40 26.18
CA SER A 95 29.69 -1.94 27.25
C SER A 95 29.91 -0.45 27.49
N PHE A 96 28.89 0.35 27.23
CA PHE A 96 28.84 1.78 27.51
C PHE A 96 27.82 2.03 28.64
N GLY A 97 28.23 1.82 29.89
CA GLY A 97 27.36 1.96 31.05
C GLY A 97 26.13 1.02 31.01
N ILE A 98 24.91 1.57 30.85
CA ILE A 98 23.65 0.81 30.81
C ILE A 98 23.43 0.16 29.44
N PHE A 99 24.02 0.68 28.37
CA PHE A 99 23.89 0.18 27.01
C PHE A 99 24.96 -0.83 26.65
N LYS A 100 24.58 -2.06 26.34
CA LYS A 100 25.47 -3.12 25.90
C LYS A 100 25.22 -3.38 24.42
N ILE A 101 26.24 -3.22 23.59
CA ILE A 101 26.20 -3.62 22.19
C ILE A 101 26.68 -5.05 22.11
N THR A 102 25.81 -5.95 21.63
CA THR A 102 26.10 -7.35 21.47
C THR A 102 26.28 -7.70 19.99
N GLU A 103 27.07 -8.74 19.68
CA GLU A 103 27.27 -9.18 18.29
C GLU A 103 25.93 -9.63 17.67
N GLU A 104 25.12 -10.32 18.45
CA GLU A 104 23.78 -10.75 18.04
C GLU A 104 22.84 -9.58 17.84
N GLY A 105 22.95 -8.54 18.68
CA GLY A 105 22.20 -7.28 18.54
C GLY A 105 22.54 -6.55 17.25
N LEU A 106 23.82 -6.47 16.90
CA LEU A 106 24.27 -5.83 15.66
C LEU A 106 23.76 -6.58 14.41
N LYS A 107 23.88 -7.91 14.41
CA LYS A 107 23.36 -8.75 13.32
C LYS A 107 21.83 -8.62 13.21
N SER A 108 21.13 -8.70 14.33
CA SER A 108 19.66 -8.59 14.38
C SER A 108 19.19 -7.21 13.90
N ALA A 109 19.83 -6.14 14.36
CA ALA A 109 19.52 -4.78 13.91
C ALA A 109 19.73 -4.61 12.41
N ALA A 110 20.85 -5.07 11.86
CA ALA A 110 21.15 -5.01 10.43
C ALA A 110 20.11 -5.79 9.61
N PHE A 111 19.81 -7.05 9.98
CA PHE A 111 18.82 -7.86 9.29
C PHE A 111 17.41 -7.24 9.37
N MET A 112 17.05 -6.64 10.50
CA MET A 112 15.72 -6.03 10.68
C MET A 112 15.57 -4.78 9.81
N VAL A 113 16.58 -3.89 9.79
CA VAL A 113 16.57 -2.69 8.95
C VAL A 113 16.52 -3.06 7.46
N VAL A 114 17.33 -4.03 7.02
CA VAL A 114 17.30 -4.52 5.64
C VAL A 114 15.95 -5.14 5.30
N ARG A 115 15.38 -5.96 6.19
CA ARG A 115 14.05 -6.57 5.99
C ARG A 115 12.96 -5.53 5.82
N LEU A 116 12.89 -4.54 6.70
CA LEU A 116 11.91 -3.46 6.62
C LEU A 116 12.09 -2.63 5.35
N THR A 117 13.33 -2.33 4.98
CA THR A 117 13.67 -1.62 3.73
C THR A 117 13.15 -2.40 2.51
N TYR A 118 13.40 -3.71 2.45
CA TYR A 118 12.94 -4.54 1.34
C TYR A 118 11.41 -4.68 1.30
N LEU A 119 10.77 -4.78 2.46
CA LEU A 119 9.32 -4.81 2.58
C LEU A 119 8.70 -3.54 1.98
N ILE A 120 9.25 -2.38 2.32
CA ILE A 120 8.79 -1.08 1.80
C ILE A 120 9.04 -0.98 0.30
N LEU A 121 10.24 -1.32 -0.18
CA LEU A 121 10.58 -1.26 -1.60
C LEU A 121 9.68 -2.19 -2.43
N GLY A 122 9.49 -3.44 -2.00
CA GLY A 122 8.63 -4.39 -2.71
C GLY A 122 7.16 -3.96 -2.76
N SER A 123 6.62 -3.46 -1.64
CA SER A 123 5.27 -2.90 -1.60
C SER A 123 5.14 -1.64 -2.47
N SER A 124 6.18 -0.81 -2.54
CA SER A 124 6.21 0.38 -3.40
C SER A 124 6.15 0.02 -4.88
N VAL A 125 6.74 -1.11 -5.30
CA VAL A 125 6.63 -1.58 -6.69
C VAL A 125 5.16 -1.82 -7.07
N LEU A 126 4.37 -2.45 -6.21
CA LEU A 126 2.93 -2.65 -6.45
C LEU A 126 2.19 -1.31 -6.59
N THR A 127 2.42 -0.39 -5.66
CA THR A 127 1.72 0.91 -5.61
C THR A 127 2.10 1.80 -6.80
N LEU A 128 3.39 1.81 -7.20
CA LEU A 128 3.88 2.60 -8.33
C LEU A 128 3.49 2.02 -9.69
N THR A 129 3.23 0.72 -9.79
CA THR A 129 2.91 0.05 -11.06
C THR A 129 1.42 -0.24 -11.26
N THR A 130 0.56 0.04 -10.26
CA THR A 130 -0.87 -0.31 -10.32
C THR A 130 -1.72 0.87 -9.86
N THR A 131 -2.68 1.28 -10.68
CA THR A 131 -3.62 2.32 -10.29
C THR A 131 -4.58 1.82 -9.21
N PRO A 132 -5.06 2.67 -8.28
CA PRO A 132 -5.99 2.29 -7.23
C PRO A 132 -7.25 1.58 -7.75
N ASN A 133 -7.83 2.04 -8.85
CA ASN A 133 -9.01 1.42 -9.46
C ASN A 133 -8.73 -0.01 -9.96
N ARG A 134 -7.57 -0.23 -10.62
CA ARG A 134 -7.17 -1.58 -11.04
C ARG A 134 -6.88 -2.49 -9.85
N LEU A 135 -6.31 -1.93 -8.78
CA LEU A 135 -6.03 -2.67 -7.55
C LEU A 135 -7.35 -3.16 -6.91
N THR A 136 -8.37 -2.29 -6.84
CA THR A 136 -9.71 -2.64 -6.34
C THR A 136 -10.36 -3.73 -7.18
N ASP A 137 -10.27 -3.64 -8.53
CA ASP A 137 -10.77 -4.69 -9.42
C ASP A 137 -10.05 -6.03 -9.24
N GLY A 138 -8.73 -5.97 -9.03
CA GLY A 138 -7.91 -7.15 -8.73
C GLY A 138 -8.29 -7.79 -7.41
N LEU A 139 -8.49 -6.96 -6.38
CA LEU A 139 -8.88 -7.39 -5.04
C LEU A 139 -10.27 -8.05 -5.04
N GLU A 140 -11.26 -7.48 -5.73
CA GLU A 140 -12.59 -8.08 -5.89
C GLU A 140 -12.50 -9.50 -6.48
N LYS A 141 -11.72 -9.65 -7.54
CA LYS A 141 -11.54 -10.96 -8.18
C LYS A 141 -10.78 -11.95 -7.29
N ALA A 142 -9.75 -11.49 -6.57
CA ALA A 142 -8.96 -12.32 -5.65
C ALA A 142 -9.80 -12.76 -4.44
N LEU A 143 -10.65 -11.89 -3.91
CA LEU A 143 -11.49 -12.15 -2.74
C LEU A 143 -12.84 -12.84 -3.08
N LYS A 144 -13.14 -13.04 -4.36
CA LYS A 144 -14.40 -13.70 -4.79
C LYS A 144 -14.71 -15.01 -4.05
N PRO A 145 -13.75 -15.89 -3.71
CA PRO A 145 -14.02 -17.10 -2.92
C PRO A 145 -14.66 -16.83 -1.54
N LEU A 146 -14.41 -15.63 -0.95
CA LEU A 146 -15.01 -15.24 0.33
C LEU A 146 -16.53 -15.03 0.27
N ASN A 147 -17.10 -14.87 -0.93
CA ASN A 147 -18.56 -14.85 -1.10
C ASN A 147 -19.20 -16.14 -0.57
N ARG A 148 -18.47 -17.28 -0.58
CA ARG A 148 -18.98 -18.56 -0.06
C ARG A 148 -19.19 -18.57 1.46
N ILE A 149 -18.49 -17.69 2.18
CA ILE A 149 -18.61 -17.52 3.63
C ILE A 149 -19.44 -16.28 4.02
N GLY A 150 -20.24 -15.75 3.06
CA GLY A 150 -21.18 -14.65 3.30
C GLY A 150 -20.58 -13.23 3.24
N VAL A 151 -19.33 -13.07 2.82
CA VAL A 151 -18.74 -11.72 2.66
C VAL A 151 -19.22 -11.09 1.35
N PRO A 152 -19.88 -9.91 1.37
CA PRO A 152 -20.39 -9.23 0.17
C PRO A 152 -19.25 -8.53 -0.61
N VAL A 153 -18.36 -9.32 -1.22
CA VAL A 153 -17.13 -8.81 -1.87
C VAL A 153 -17.43 -7.83 -3.01
N HIS A 154 -18.52 -8.07 -3.76
CA HIS A 154 -18.89 -7.19 -4.86
C HIS A 154 -19.31 -5.81 -4.36
N GLU A 155 -20.14 -5.76 -3.34
CA GLU A 155 -20.64 -4.53 -2.72
C GLU A 155 -19.49 -3.73 -2.10
N VAL A 156 -18.58 -4.40 -1.39
CA VAL A 156 -17.38 -3.75 -0.84
C VAL A 156 -16.51 -3.16 -1.95
N SER A 157 -16.27 -3.91 -3.03
CA SER A 157 -15.49 -3.42 -4.17
C SER A 157 -16.15 -2.22 -4.85
N MET A 158 -17.47 -2.25 -4.98
CA MET A 158 -18.23 -1.12 -5.53
C MET A 158 -18.11 0.11 -4.63
N MET A 159 -18.28 -0.04 -3.31
CA MET A 159 -18.09 1.06 -2.34
C MET A 159 -16.68 1.65 -2.45
N MET A 160 -15.62 0.82 -2.55
CA MET A 160 -14.25 1.28 -2.75
C MET A 160 -14.10 2.07 -4.06
N SER A 161 -14.70 1.59 -5.15
CA SER A 161 -14.63 2.27 -6.46
C SER A 161 -15.34 3.63 -6.44
N ILE A 162 -16.48 3.72 -5.76
CA ILE A 162 -17.22 4.96 -5.55
C ILE A 162 -16.41 5.92 -4.67
N ALA A 163 -15.84 5.43 -3.57
CA ALA A 163 -14.99 6.22 -2.68
C ALA A 163 -13.79 6.80 -3.42
N LEU A 164 -13.04 5.98 -4.18
CA LEU A 164 -11.89 6.44 -4.97
C LEU A 164 -12.25 7.53 -5.99
N ARG A 165 -13.48 7.49 -6.53
CA ARG A 165 -13.99 8.54 -7.43
C ARG A 165 -14.35 9.82 -6.69
N PHE A 166 -14.92 9.71 -5.48
CA PHE A 166 -15.38 10.86 -4.71
C PHE A 166 -14.26 11.58 -3.96
N ILE A 167 -13.15 10.88 -3.60
CA ILE A 167 -12.05 11.51 -2.89
C ILE A 167 -11.53 12.78 -3.58
N PRO A 168 -11.20 12.81 -4.90
CA PRO A 168 -10.77 14.04 -5.57
C PRO A 168 -11.82 15.16 -5.49
N ILE A 169 -13.10 14.79 -5.68
CA ILE A 169 -14.22 15.74 -5.65
C ILE A 169 -14.37 16.34 -4.25
N LEU A 170 -14.27 15.54 -3.21
CA LEU A 170 -14.35 15.99 -1.83
C LEU A 170 -13.14 16.87 -1.43
N VAL A 171 -11.95 16.57 -1.95
CA VAL A 171 -10.76 17.41 -1.75
C VAL A 171 -10.97 18.81 -2.37
N GLU A 172 -11.47 18.88 -3.60
CA GLU A 172 -11.80 20.16 -4.25
C GLU A 172 -12.90 20.93 -3.50
N GLU A 173 -13.93 20.22 -3.03
CA GLU A 173 -15.02 20.80 -2.23
C GLU A 173 -14.48 21.37 -0.90
N THR A 174 -13.59 20.60 -0.23
CA THR A 174 -12.94 21.04 1.00
C THR A 174 -12.14 22.33 0.78
N ASP A 175 -11.39 22.43 -0.31
CA ASP A 175 -10.65 23.65 -0.66
C ASP A 175 -11.59 24.86 -0.88
N LYS A 176 -12.75 24.64 -1.54
CA LYS A 176 -13.75 25.70 -1.75
C LYS A 176 -14.36 26.15 -0.43
N ILE A 177 -14.79 25.20 0.41
CA ILE A 177 -15.38 25.50 1.72
C ILE A 177 -14.34 26.21 2.61
N MET A 178 -13.10 25.76 2.62
CA MET A 178 -12.01 26.36 3.39
C MET A 178 -11.80 27.83 3.00
N LYS A 179 -11.72 28.13 1.69
CA LYS A 179 -11.58 29.50 1.19
C LYS A 179 -12.76 30.37 1.59
N ALA A 180 -13.98 29.85 1.49
CA ALA A 180 -15.18 30.57 1.89
C ALA A 180 -15.20 30.87 3.40
N GLN A 181 -14.77 29.95 4.24
CA GLN A 181 -14.70 30.13 5.69
C GLN A 181 -13.58 31.10 6.09
N LEU A 182 -12.42 31.06 5.42
CA LEU A 182 -11.35 32.06 5.60
C LEU A 182 -11.82 33.46 5.27
N ALA A 183 -12.58 33.62 4.18
CA ALA A 183 -13.19 34.93 3.81
C ALA A 183 -14.22 35.42 4.84
N ARG A 184 -14.81 34.54 5.63
CA ARG A 184 -15.71 34.87 6.76
C ARG A 184 -14.97 35.11 8.08
N GLY A 185 -13.62 35.10 8.07
CA GLY A 185 -12.80 35.36 9.26
C GLY A 185 -12.50 34.12 10.08
N ALA A 186 -12.73 32.92 9.56
CA ALA A 186 -12.36 31.69 10.28
C ALA A 186 -10.83 31.57 10.31
N ASP A 187 -10.30 31.20 11.47
CA ASP A 187 -8.89 30.97 11.70
C ASP A 187 -8.66 29.48 12.04
N PHE A 188 -7.95 28.79 11.16
CA PHE A 188 -7.64 27.37 11.28
C PHE A 188 -6.26 27.08 11.86
N GLU A 189 -5.41 28.11 12.00
CA GLU A 189 -3.99 27.94 12.36
C GLU A 189 -3.68 28.33 13.79
N SER A 190 -4.38 29.33 14.37
CA SER A 190 -4.07 29.84 15.70
C SER A 190 -4.79 29.10 16.83
N GLY A 191 -4.12 29.04 17.96
CA GLY A 191 -4.68 28.54 19.23
C GLY A 191 -4.32 27.10 19.58
N ASN A 192 -4.86 26.65 20.73
CA ASN A 192 -4.69 25.31 21.27
C ASN A 192 -5.43 24.26 20.42
N LEU A 193 -5.04 22.97 20.56
CA LEU A 193 -5.64 21.83 19.83
C LEU A 193 -7.18 21.82 19.88
N LEU A 194 -7.77 22.17 21.03
CA LEU A 194 -9.23 22.27 21.18
C LEU A 194 -9.85 23.42 20.36
N LYS A 195 -9.18 24.57 20.27
CA LYS A 195 -9.62 25.68 19.43
C LYS A 195 -9.52 25.32 17.94
N LYS A 196 -8.44 24.67 17.54
CA LYS A 196 -8.27 24.16 16.15
C LYS A 196 -9.34 23.13 15.79
N ALA A 197 -9.65 22.21 16.68
CA ALA A 197 -10.73 21.23 16.47
C ALA A 197 -12.11 21.92 16.30
N LYS A 198 -12.44 22.91 17.14
CA LYS A 198 -13.67 23.70 17.00
C LYS A 198 -13.69 24.53 15.69
N ALA A 199 -12.57 25.09 15.28
CA ALA A 199 -12.47 25.83 14.04
C ALA A 199 -12.69 24.94 12.79
N MET A 200 -12.47 23.62 12.90
CA MET A 200 -12.74 22.68 11.80
C MET A 200 -14.23 22.34 11.63
N VAL A 201 -15.07 22.54 12.65
CA VAL A 201 -16.52 22.22 12.57
C VAL A 201 -17.24 22.93 11.45
N PRO A 202 -17.05 24.28 11.21
CA PRO A 202 -17.65 24.98 10.08
C PRO A 202 -17.21 24.48 8.71
N LEU A 203 -16.14 23.71 8.62
CA LEU A 203 -15.66 23.06 7.41
C LEU A 203 -16.28 21.67 7.27
N LEU A 204 -16.34 20.90 8.37
CA LEU A 204 -16.83 19.52 8.35
C LEU A 204 -18.33 19.45 8.08
N VAL A 205 -19.15 20.31 8.72
CA VAL A 205 -20.61 20.26 8.56
C VAL A 205 -21.08 20.45 7.12
N PRO A 206 -20.65 21.50 6.38
CA PRO A 206 -21.02 21.65 4.97
C PRO A 206 -20.50 20.49 4.10
N LEU A 207 -19.30 19.98 4.40
CA LEU A 207 -18.72 18.85 3.68
C LEU A 207 -19.57 17.58 3.85
N PHE A 208 -20.03 17.28 5.06
CA PHE A 208 -20.94 16.16 5.33
C PHE A 208 -22.26 16.32 4.58
N ILE A 209 -22.86 17.50 4.62
CA ILE A 209 -24.13 17.78 3.91
C ILE A 209 -23.95 17.57 2.40
N SER A 210 -22.84 18.06 1.83
CA SER A 210 -22.52 17.87 0.42
C SER A 210 -22.32 16.38 0.09
N ALA A 211 -21.60 15.64 0.94
CA ALA A 211 -21.36 14.21 0.74
C ALA A 211 -22.67 13.40 0.78
N PHE A 212 -23.56 13.68 1.74
CA PHE A 212 -24.87 13.02 1.82
C PHE A 212 -25.76 13.34 0.62
N ARG A 213 -25.78 14.60 0.16
CA ARG A 213 -26.53 14.98 -1.03
C ARG A 213 -26.05 14.20 -2.26
N ARG A 214 -24.73 14.11 -2.46
CA ARG A 214 -24.13 13.34 -3.56
C ARG A 214 -24.42 11.85 -3.45
N ALA A 215 -24.42 11.28 -2.22
CA ALA A 215 -24.78 9.90 -1.99
C ALA A 215 -26.24 9.61 -2.40
N ASN A 216 -27.18 10.51 -2.03
CA ASN A 216 -28.58 10.41 -2.42
C ASN A 216 -28.74 10.54 -3.94
N ASP A 217 -28.09 11.52 -4.57
CA ASP A 217 -28.14 11.70 -6.04
C ASP A 217 -27.62 10.44 -6.77
N LEU A 218 -26.54 9.85 -6.26
CA LEU A 218 -26.00 8.61 -6.80
C LEU A 218 -26.96 7.43 -6.60
N ALA A 219 -27.58 7.29 -5.42
CA ALA A 219 -28.55 6.25 -5.13
C ALA A 219 -29.74 6.34 -6.09
N LEU A 220 -30.34 7.51 -6.25
CA LEU A 220 -31.43 7.77 -7.20
C LEU A 220 -31.03 7.45 -8.65
N ALA A 221 -29.80 7.84 -9.04
CA ALA A 221 -29.29 7.53 -10.37
C ALA A 221 -29.06 6.02 -10.57
N MET A 222 -28.71 5.27 -9.52
CA MET A 222 -28.56 3.82 -9.56
C MET A 222 -29.93 3.13 -9.65
N GLU A 223 -30.91 3.59 -8.86
CA GLU A 223 -32.29 3.08 -8.91
C GLU A 223 -32.92 3.32 -10.29
N ALA A 224 -32.76 4.51 -10.85
CA ALA A 224 -33.25 4.83 -12.20
C ALA A 224 -32.62 3.96 -13.30
N ARG A 225 -31.44 3.39 -13.03
CA ARG A 225 -30.76 2.42 -13.92
C ARG A 225 -31.04 0.97 -13.54
N CYS A 226 -32.07 0.71 -12.74
CA CYS A 226 -32.48 -0.61 -12.28
C CYS A 226 -31.34 -1.39 -11.61
N TYR A 227 -30.54 -0.73 -10.77
CA TYR A 227 -29.51 -1.41 -9.99
C TYR A 227 -30.16 -2.32 -8.95
N ASN A 228 -29.93 -3.62 -9.06
CA ASN A 228 -30.46 -4.64 -8.13
C ASN A 228 -29.33 -5.57 -7.64
N GLY A 229 -28.29 -4.97 -7.02
CA GLY A 229 -27.16 -5.73 -6.48
C GLY A 229 -26.16 -6.24 -7.52
N GLY A 230 -25.30 -7.16 -7.09
CA GLY A 230 -24.19 -7.70 -7.90
C GLY A 230 -24.50 -8.95 -8.70
N ALA A 231 -25.66 -9.61 -8.45
CA ALA A 231 -26.00 -10.87 -9.08
C ALA A 231 -26.29 -10.68 -10.59
N GLY A 232 -25.67 -11.52 -11.44
CA GLY A 232 -25.89 -11.50 -12.90
C GLY A 232 -25.24 -10.33 -13.66
N ARG A 233 -24.48 -9.44 -13.00
CA ARG A 233 -23.82 -8.29 -13.66
C ARG A 233 -22.51 -8.68 -14.33
N THR A 234 -22.25 -8.07 -15.48
CA THR A 234 -20.99 -8.14 -16.20
C THR A 234 -20.25 -6.80 -16.14
N LYS A 235 -18.92 -6.83 -16.11
CA LYS A 235 -18.11 -5.60 -16.20
C LYS A 235 -17.90 -5.21 -17.66
N MET A 236 -17.99 -3.91 -17.96
CA MET A 236 -17.72 -3.39 -19.31
C MET A 236 -16.27 -3.66 -19.75
N LYS A 237 -15.31 -3.61 -18.81
CA LYS A 237 -13.90 -3.95 -19.04
C LYS A 237 -13.48 -5.04 -18.05
N PRO A 238 -13.82 -6.33 -18.34
CA PRO A 238 -13.44 -7.42 -17.44
C PRO A 238 -11.94 -7.66 -17.48
N LEU A 239 -11.34 -7.97 -16.30
CA LEU A 239 -9.98 -8.44 -16.23
C LEU A 239 -9.87 -9.81 -16.93
N LYS A 240 -9.00 -9.91 -17.92
CA LYS A 240 -8.72 -11.15 -18.65
C LYS A 240 -7.26 -11.51 -18.48
N TYR A 241 -6.97 -12.77 -18.17
CA TYR A 241 -5.60 -13.25 -18.13
C TYR A 241 -5.00 -13.30 -19.54
N GLU A 242 -3.79 -12.83 -19.67
CA GLU A 242 -2.97 -12.91 -20.86
C GLU A 242 -1.86 -13.97 -20.69
N LYS A 243 -1.19 -14.36 -21.79
CA LYS A 243 -0.04 -15.29 -21.73
C LYS A 243 1.09 -14.79 -20.82
N ARG A 244 1.23 -13.46 -20.70
CA ARG A 244 2.20 -12.79 -19.80
C ARG A 244 1.92 -13.09 -18.33
N ASP A 245 0.65 -13.17 -17.95
CA ASP A 245 0.25 -13.43 -16.57
C ASP A 245 0.55 -14.88 -16.17
N GLY A 246 0.38 -15.82 -17.12
CA GLY A 246 0.78 -17.21 -16.93
C GLY A 246 2.29 -17.36 -16.72
N ALA A 247 3.11 -16.68 -17.54
CA ALA A 247 4.56 -16.65 -17.36
C ALA A 247 4.96 -16.03 -16.01
N ALA A 248 4.28 -14.97 -15.60
CA ALA A 248 4.52 -14.33 -14.29
C ALA A 248 4.19 -15.27 -13.12
N TYR A 249 3.08 -16.01 -13.17
CA TYR A 249 2.77 -17.04 -12.16
C TYR A 249 3.81 -18.15 -12.12
N LEU A 250 4.33 -18.59 -13.27
CA LEU A 250 5.37 -19.61 -13.35
C LEU A 250 6.68 -19.12 -12.72
N LEU A 251 7.10 -17.88 -13.03
CA LEU A 251 8.26 -17.24 -12.41
C LEU A 251 8.07 -17.10 -10.90
N LEU A 252 6.87 -16.77 -10.44
CA LEU A 252 6.54 -16.61 -9.04
C LEU A 252 6.57 -17.95 -8.30
N ALA A 253 6.08 -19.02 -8.92
CA ALA A 253 6.19 -20.39 -8.40
C ALA A 253 7.64 -20.86 -8.34
N ALA A 254 8.43 -20.60 -9.39
CA ALA A 254 9.86 -20.91 -9.41
C ALA A 254 10.64 -20.15 -8.33
N TYR A 255 10.32 -18.85 -8.13
CA TYR A 255 10.89 -18.05 -7.05
C TYR A 255 10.55 -18.65 -5.68
N PHE A 256 9.28 -18.98 -5.43
CA PHE A 256 8.82 -19.50 -4.14
C PHE A 256 9.40 -20.88 -3.84
N THR A 257 9.45 -21.77 -4.84
CA THR A 257 10.10 -23.09 -4.69
C THR A 257 11.60 -22.94 -4.45
N GLY A 258 12.27 -22.01 -5.16
CA GLY A 258 13.68 -21.68 -4.92
C GLY A 258 13.94 -21.18 -3.49
N VAL A 259 13.06 -20.33 -2.98
CA VAL A 259 13.11 -19.82 -1.59
C VAL A 259 12.98 -20.98 -0.58
N ILE A 260 12.04 -21.90 -0.79
CA ILE A 260 11.84 -23.06 0.08
C ILE A 260 13.03 -24.02 0.02
N ALA A 261 13.51 -24.32 -1.19
CA ALA A 261 14.67 -25.19 -1.40
C ALA A 261 15.93 -24.61 -0.74
N LEU A 262 16.18 -23.32 -0.92
CA LEU A 262 17.31 -22.62 -0.27
C LEU A 262 17.20 -22.67 1.26
N ARG A 263 15.99 -22.51 1.80
CA ARG A 263 15.76 -22.64 3.25
C ARG A 263 16.02 -24.05 3.75
N ALA A 264 15.61 -25.07 2.98
CA ALA A 264 15.86 -26.46 3.32
C ALA A 264 17.35 -26.82 3.30
N TRP A 265 18.10 -26.23 2.35
CA TRP A 265 19.54 -26.45 2.22
C TRP A 265 20.38 -25.71 3.29
N LEU A 266 19.90 -24.54 3.77
CA LEU A 266 20.56 -23.73 4.81
C LEU A 266 20.21 -24.17 6.26
N ARG A 267 19.38 -25.15 6.44
CA ARG A 267 18.98 -25.73 7.73
C ARG A 267 19.87 -26.88 8.13
#